data_9ece0779d6a32f3505e81ed1b4da057e
#
_entry.id   9ece0779d6a32f3505e81ed1b4da057e
#
_cell.length_a   1.000
_cell.length_b   1.000
_cell.length_c   1.000
_cell.angle_alpha   90.00
_cell.angle_beta   90.00
_cell.angle_gamma   90.00
#
_symmetry.space_group_name_H-M   'P 1'
#
loop_
_entity.id
_entity.type
_entity.pdbx_description
1 polymer ?
#
loop_
_entity_poly.entity_id
_entity_poly.type
_entity_poly.pdbx_seq_one_letter_code
_entity_poly.pdbx_strand_id
1 'polypeptide(L)'
;MQIGIDVGATKIEYILLHDNGEESGRSRIDCPKDYNSVVKSIYEIIKKIEKKIGKELPVGVCHPGIHSIHTGLIKNSPNCDWINNKPFQKDLREAVGKEIFCENDANCFTLSEAIDGSAKHYKIVFGIILGSGVGGGLVIDKKIVTGSHGITGEWGHNQLPLVGKESTVKKTNLREGEIESSISGLSLQKKFKKEFKKDYKAHEIFELYRKHDLDAEKIVDEFKDNLSMAIATVVNILDPDVFIFGGGLSNEIDFFSEIQSKVRKFVAG
;
A
#
# COMPACT_ATOMS: atom_id res chain seq x y z
N MET A 1 -9.51 1.80 24.25
CA MET A 1 -8.17 1.34 23.85
C MET A 1 -8.29 0.15 22.93
N GLN A 2 -7.40 0.02 21.96
CA GLN A 2 -7.34 -1.09 21.00
C GLN A 2 -5.88 -1.40 20.62
N ILE A 3 -5.62 -2.63 20.17
CA ILE A 3 -4.29 -3.07 19.72
C ILE A 3 -4.29 -3.01 18.19
N GLY A 4 -3.34 -2.29 17.61
CA GLY A 4 -3.02 -2.33 16.18
C GLY A 4 -1.74 -3.13 15.95
N ILE A 5 -1.76 -4.03 14.96
CA ILE A 5 -0.60 -4.84 14.57
C ILE A 5 -0.42 -4.73 13.06
N ASP A 6 0.79 -4.40 12.64
CA ASP A 6 1.19 -4.38 11.21
C ASP A 6 2.19 -5.50 10.94
N VAL A 7 1.81 -6.42 10.06
CA VAL A 7 2.60 -7.62 9.73
C VAL A 7 3.26 -7.42 8.37
N GLY A 8 4.51 -7.01 8.39
CA GLY A 8 5.31 -6.89 7.17
C GLY A 8 6.20 -8.11 6.90
N ALA A 9 6.91 -8.09 5.77
CA ALA A 9 7.81 -9.19 5.35
C ALA A 9 9.03 -9.39 6.28
N THR A 10 9.45 -8.36 6.99
CA THR A 10 10.67 -8.36 7.81
C THR A 10 10.43 -8.01 9.27
N LYS A 11 9.34 -7.31 9.56
CA LYS A 11 9.01 -6.81 10.88
C LYS A 11 7.52 -6.99 11.17
N ILE A 12 7.19 -7.20 12.45
CA ILE A 12 5.86 -7.02 13.00
C ILE A 12 5.93 -5.80 13.91
N GLU A 13 5.17 -4.76 13.58
CA GLU A 13 5.04 -3.57 14.41
C GLU A 13 3.69 -3.59 15.13
N TYR A 14 3.64 -3.10 16.37
CA TYR A 14 2.39 -3.04 17.10
C TYR A 14 2.33 -1.80 17.99
N ILE A 15 1.10 -1.35 18.22
CA ILE A 15 0.80 -0.18 19.03
C ILE A 15 -0.38 -0.46 19.95
N LEU A 16 -0.46 0.28 21.03
CA LEU A 16 -1.68 0.46 21.81
C LEU A 16 -2.26 1.84 21.47
N LEU A 17 -3.46 1.85 20.89
CA LEU A 17 -4.16 3.07 20.53
C LEU A 17 -5.25 3.35 21.57
N HIS A 18 -5.27 4.56 22.10
CA HIS A 18 -6.29 5.04 23.04
C HIS A 18 -7.53 5.55 22.29
N ASP A 19 -8.67 5.62 22.98
CA ASP A 19 -9.95 6.06 22.39
C ASP A 19 -9.92 7.53 21.92
N ASN A 20 -8.97 8.32 22.42
CA ASN A 20 -8.72 9.70 22.01
C ASN A 20 -7.75 9.84 20.83
N GLY A 21 -7.30 8.71 20.23
CA GLY A 21 -6.33 8.68 19.12
C GLY A 21 -4.85 8.73 19.56
N GLU A 22 -4.55 8.86 20.85
CA GLU A 22 -3.17 8.84 21.31
C GLU A 22 -2.55 7.43 21.19
N GLU A 23 -1.33 7.37 20.66
CA GLU A 23 -0.54 6.15 20.58
C GLU A 23 0.30 5.95 21.83
N SER A 24 0.34 4.73 22.32
CA SER A 24 1.26 4.33 23.38
C SER A 24 1.83 2.93 23.13
N GLY A 25 3.04 2.70 23.65
CA GLY A 25 3.66 1.39 23.62
C GLY A 25 3.99 0.86 22.22
N ARG A 26 4.27 1.73 21.25
CA ARG A 26 4.77 1.32 19.93
C ARG A 26 6.03 0.50 20.06
N SER A 27 6.04 -0.68 19.48
CA SER A 27 7.15 -1.61 19.51
C SER A 27 7.21 -2.42 18.22
N ARG A 28 8.38 -3.02 17.98
CA ARG A 28 8.66 -3.76 16.75
C ARG A 28 9.48 -5.00 17.07
N ILE A 29 9.18 -6.10 16.43
CA ILE A 29 9.95 -7.34 16.45
C ILE A 29 10.30 -7.78 15.02
N ASP A 30 11.29 -8.66 14.89
CA ASP A 30 11.56 -9.31 13.60
C ASP A 30 10.41 -10.24 13.22
N CYS A 31 10.00 -10.20 11.95
CA CYS A 31 8.95 -11.10 11.45
C CYS A 31 9.55 -12.50 11.23
N PRO A 32 9.02 -13.55 11.88
CA PRO A 32 9.38 -14.92 11.59
C PRO A 32 9.17 -15.28 10.12
N LYS A 33 9.88 -16.30 9.63
CA LYS A 33 9.82 -16.70 8.22
C LYS A 33 8.83 -17.84 7.94
N ASP A 34 8.11 -18.29 8.95
CA ASP A 34 7.09 -19.32 8.81
C ASP A 34 5.77 -18.87 9.42
N TYR A 35 4.69 -19.38 8.85
CA TYR A 35 3.33 -19.00 9.19
C TYR A 35 2.96 -19.23 10.66
N ASN A 36 3.28 -20.40 11.20
CA ASN A 36 2.88 -20.76 12.56
C ASN A 36 3.59 -19.89 13.60
N SER A 37 4.86 -19.60 13.37
CA SER A 37 5.65 -18.69 14.21
C SER A 37 5.12 -17.25 14.17
N VAL A 38 4.62 -16.78 13.01
CA VAL A 38 3.97 -15.46 12.91
C VAL A 38 2.68 -15.43 13.73
N VAL A 39 1.80 -16.41 13.55
CA VAL A 39 0.55 -16.50 14.33
C VAL A 39 0.84 -16.56 15.84
N LYS A 40 1.83 -17.36 16.26
CA LYS A 40 2.29 -17.44 17.65
C LYS A 40 2.83 -16.09 18.16
N SER A 41 3.64 -15.40 17.38
CA SER A 41 4.19 -14.09 17.78
C SER A 41 3.08 -13.05 17.99
N ILE A 42 2.08 -13.02 17.11
CA ILE A 42 0.92 -12.13 17.24
C ILE A 42 0.12 -12.48 18.51
N TYR A 43 -0.14 -13.75 18.77
CA TYR A 43 -0.76 -14.20 20.00
C TYR A 43 0.00 -13.71 21.24
N GLU A 44 1.31 -13.91 21.28
CA GLU A 44 2.16 -13.51 22.40
C GLU A 44 2.15 -11.99 22.62
N ILE A 45 2.18 -11.19 21.53
CA ILE A 45 2.06 -9.73 21.59
C ILE A 45 0.73 -9.33 22.25
N ILE A 46 -0.38 -9.89 21.77
CA ILE A 46 -1.73 -9.58 22.28
C ILE A 46 -1.81 -9.91 23.76
N LYS A 47 -1.44 -11.15 24.15
CA LYS A 47 -1.51 -11.59 25.55
C LYS A 47 -0.61 -10.79 26.49
N LYS A 48 0.58 -10.40 26.01
CA LYS A 48 1.49 -9.52 26.78
C LYS A 48 0.87 -8.16 27.06
N ILE A 49 0.24 -7.55 26.05
CA ILE A 49 -0.40 -6.23 26.19
C ILE A 49 -1.61 -6.34 27.12
N GLU A 50 -2.51 -7.30 26.88
CA GLU A 50 -3.71 -7.51 27.69
C GLU A 50 -3.38 -7.80 29.16
N LYS A 51 -2.35 -8.61 29.42
CA LYS A 51 -1.86 -8.86 30.78
C LYS A 51 -1.37 -7.57 31.47
N LYS A 52 -0.69 -6.70 30.73
CA LYS A 52 -0.21 -5.41 31.25
C LYS A 52 -1.35 -4.45 31.56
N ILE A 53 -2.39 -4.45 30.72
CA ILE A 53 -3.56 -3.56 30.84
C ILE A 53 -4.59 -4.13 31.83
N GLY A 54 -4.59 -5.45 32.05
CA GLY A 54 -5.54 -6.13 32.95
C GLY A 54 -6.92 -6.39 32.34
N LYS A 55 -7.10 -6.26 31.04
CA LYS A 55 -8.35 -6.53 30.32
C LYS A 55 -8.13 -6.92 28.86
N GLU A 56 -9.11 -7.58 28.28
CA GLU A 56 -9.14 -7.82 26.83
C GLU A 56 -9.38 -6.53 26.05
N LEU A 57 -8.77 -6.44 24.87
CA LEU A 57 -8.84 -5.26 23.98
C LEU A 57 -9.24 -5.69 22.57
N PRO A 58 -9.98 -4.84 21.81
CA PRO A 58 -10.15 -5.02 20.38
C PRO A 58 -8.80 -5.07 19.68
N VAL A 59 -8.67 -5.93 18.65
CA VAL A 59 -7.43 -6.12 17.90
C VAL A 59 -7.69 -6.00 16.41
N GLY A 60 -6.94 -5.11 15.76
CA GLY A 60 -6.83 -4.99 14.31
C GLY A 60 -5.45 -5.43 13.84
N VAL A 61 -5.39 -6.18 12.76
CA VAL A 61 -4.15 -6.68 12.16
C VAL A 61 -4.11 -6.31 10.68
N CYS A 62 -3.11 -5.53 10.30
CA CYS A 62 -2.78 -5.29 8.89
C CYS A 62 -1.90 -6.43 8.38
N HIS A 63 -2.10 -6.84 7.14
CA HIS A 63 -1.29 -7.87 6.51
C HIS A 63 -1.06 -7.60 5.03
N PRO A 64 0.03 -8.10 4.43
CA PRO A 64 0.25 -8.02 3.00
C PRO A 64 -0.65 -9.01 2.25
N GLY A 65 -0.99 -8.66 1.00
CA GLY A 65 -1.81 -9.50 0.13
C GLY A 65 -3.31 -9.29 0.29
N ILE A 66 -4.07 -10.00 -0.54
CA ILE A 66 -5.51 -9.84 -0.72
C ILE A 66 -6.24 -10.85 0.16
N HIS A 67 -7.19 -10.40 0.97
CA HIS A 67 -8.11 -11.27 1.69
C HIS A 67 -9.27 -11.68 0.79
N SER A 68 -9.31 -12.93 0.38
CA SER A 68 -10.40 -13.46 -0.44
C SER A 68 -11.69 -13.61 0.38
N ILE A 69 -12.69 -12.80 0.05
CA ILE A 69 -14.00 -12.83 0.72
C ILE A 69 -14.68 -14.21 0.60
N HIS A 70 -14.49 -14.89 -0.54
CA HIS A 70 -15.13 -16.19 -0.79
C HIS A 70 -14.50 -17.36 -0.06
N THR A 71 -13.18 -17.35 0.14
CA THR A 71 -12.45 -18.48 0.73
C THR A 71 -11.88 -18.20 2.11
N GLY A 72 -11.82 -16.94 2.52
CA GLY A 72 -11.14 -16.53 3.75
C GLY A 72 -9.61 -16.66 3.71
N LEU A 73 -9.04 -16.98 2.53
CA LEU A 73 -7.60 -17.19 2.37
C LEU A 73 -6.92 -15.91 1.90
N ILE A 74 -5.68 -15.69 2.36
CA ILE A 74 -4.84 -14.64 1.83
C ILE A 74 -4.23 -15.08 0.49
N LYS A 75 -4.16 -14.18 -0.47
CA LYS A 75 -3.62 -14.40 -1.81
C LYS A 75 -2.72 -13.26 -2.25
N ASN A 76 -1.88 -13.52 -3.23
CA ASN A 76 -1.06 -12.51 -3.92
C ASN A 76 -0.19 -11.66 -2.98
N SER A 77 0.53 -12.31 -2.08
CA SER A 77 1.52 -11.69 -1.20
C SER A 77 2.94 -12.09 -1.63
N PRO A 78 3.57 -11.39 -2.59
CA PRO A 78 4.83 -11.82 -3.19
C PRO A 78 6.02 -11.70 -2.23
N ASN A 79 5.95 -10.80 -1.25
CA ASN A 79 7.04 -10.57 -0.28
C ASN A 79 6.88 -11.40 0.99
N CYS A 80 5.75 -12.11 1.14
CA CYS A 80 5.39 -12.92 2.30
C CYS A 80 4.74 -14.23 1.86
N ASP A 81 5.48 -15.06 1.13
CA ASP A 81 4.96 -16.32 0.57
C ASP A 81 4.34 -17.25 1.62
N TRP A 82 4.83 -17.17 2.86
CA TRP A 82 4.36 -17.97 3.99
C TRP A 82 2.88 -17.75 4.35
N ILE A 83 2.28 -16.58 3.99
CA ILE A 83 0.86 -16.26 4.27
C ILE A 83 -0.09 -16.71 3.13
N ASN A 84 0.44 -16.93 1.92
CA ASN A 84 -0.38 -17.27 0.76
C ASN A 84 -1.13 -18.59 0.97
N ASN A 85 -2.42 -18.60 0.62
CA ASN A 85 -3.36 -19.71 0.78
C ASN A 85 -3.58 -20.12 2.25
N LYS A 86 -3.36 -19.22 3.21
CA LYS A 86 -3.61 -19.43 4.64
C LYS A 86 -4.88 -18.71 5.09
N PRO A 87 -5.69 -19.31 5.98
CA PRO A 87 -6.87 -18.68 6.57
C PRO A 87 -6.48 -17.79 7.75
N PHE A 88 -5.65 -16.79 7.50
CA PHE A 88 -4.91 -16.04 8.51
C PHE A 88 -5.80 -15.44 9.61
N GLN A 89 -6.90 -14.81 9.24
CA GLN A 89 -7.82 -14.23 10.21
C GLN A 89 -8.48 -15.31 11.09
N LYS A 90 -8.89 -16.46 10.48
CA LYS A 90 -9.47 -17.57 11.20
C LYS A 90 -8.48 -18.16 12.21
N ASP A 91 -7.25 -18.44 11.79
CA ASP A 91 -6.23 -19.03 12.63
C ASP A 91 -5.83 -18.10 13.80
N LEU A 92 -5.80 -16.78 13.55
CA LEU A 92 -5.58 -15.79 14.62
C LEU A 92 -6.74 -15.79 15.63
N ARG A 93 -7.99 -15.83 15.17
CA ARG A 93 -9.17 -15.90 16.05
C ARG A 93 -9.14 -17.17 16.92
N GLU A 94 -8.81 -18.30 16.32
CA GLU A 94 -8.68 -19.58 17.04
C GLU A 94 -7.54 -19.54 18.06
N ALA A 95 -6.37 -19.03 17.68
CA ALA A 95 -5.21 -18.92 18.57
C ALA A 95 -5.44 -17.98 19.77
N VAL A 96 -6.09 -16.85 19.53
CA VAL A 96 -6.31 -15.82 20.56
C VAL A 96 -7.55 -16.09 21.40
N GLY A 97 -8.54 -16.77 20.83
CA GLY A 97 -9.82 -17.12 21.46
C GLY A 97 -10.84 -15.98 21.45
N LYS A 98 -10.70 -15.01 20.55
CA LYS A 98 -11.62 -13.88 20.38
C LYS A 98 -11.63 -13.33 18.96
N GLU A 99 -12.52 -12.38 18.71
CA GLU A 99 -12.62 -11.70 17.41
C GLU A 99 -11.35 -10.89 17.10
N ILE A 100 -10.81 -11.09 15.92
CA ILE A 100 -9.67 -10.34 15.35
C ILE A 100 -10.11 -9.78 13.99
N PHE A 101 -9.88 -8.51 13.75
CA PHE A 101 -10.13 -7.88 12.48
C PHE A 101 -8.84 -7.84 11.67
N CYS A 102 -8.85 -8.43 10.48
CA CYS A 102 -7.70 -8.43 9.57
C CYS A 102 -8.07 -7.71 8.29
N GLU A 103 -7.16 -6.89 7.79
CA GLU A 103 -7.33 -6.20 6.53
C GLU A 103 -5.97 -5.99 5.83
N ASN A 104 -6.01 -5.75 4.52
CA ASN A 104 -4.82 -5.41 3.74
C ASN A 104 -4.18 -4.10 4.23
N ASP A 105 -2.85 -4.01 4.14
CA ASP A 105 -2.05 -2.88 4.60
C ASP A 105 -2.43 -1.54 3.92
N ALA A 106 -2.65 -1.52 2.60
CA ALA A 106 -3.06 -0.32 1.88
C ALA A 106 -4.47 0.15 2.28
N ASN A 107 -5.39 -0.80 2.52
CA ASN A 107 -6.72 -0.49 3.05
C ASN A 107 -6.64 0.08 4.46
N CYS A 108 -5.82 -0.50 5.33
CA CYS A 108 -5.61 0.00 6.69
C CYS A 108 -5.03 1.42 6.68
N PHE A 109 -4.01 1.68 5.85
CA PHE A 109 -3.45 3.02 5.66
C PHE A 109 -4.52 4.02 5.23
N THR A 110 -5.28 3.69 4.19
CA THR A 110 -6.32 4.58 3.66
C THR A 110 -7.41 4.86 4.69
N LEU A 111 -7.81 3.84 5.45
CA LEU A 111 -8.81 4.01 6.51
C LEU A 111 -8.30 4.90 7.64
N SER A 112 -7.07 4.72 8.10
CA SER A 112 -6.46 5.53 9.14
C SER A 112 -6.46 7.00 8.75
N GLU A 113 -5.98 7.32 7.56
CA GLU A 113 -5.97 8.70 7.04
C GLU A 113 -7.38 9.29 6.87
N ALA A 114 -8.35 8.45 6.50
CA ALA A 114 -9.73 8.87 6.36
C ALA A 114 -10.44 9.09 7.71
N ILE A 115 -10.09 8.36 8.77
CA ILE A 115 -10.75 8.46 10.09
C ILE A 115 -10.26 9.69 10.85
N ASP A 116 -8.97 9.80 11.07
CA ASP A 116 -8.36 10.81 11.95
C ASP A 116 -7.10 11.48 11.37
N GLY A 117 -6.64 11.04 10.19
CA GLY A 117 -5.48 11.58 9.49
C GLY A 117 -5.78 12.77 8.58
N SER A 118 -4.97 12.91 7.54
CA SER A 118 -5.00 14.03 6.60
C SER A 118 -6.30 14.11 5.79
N ALA A 119 -6.98 12.99 5.58
CA ALA A 119 -8.21 12.89 4.80
C ALA A 119 -9.51 12.86 5.64
N LYS A 120 -9.46 13.19 6.92
CA LYS A 120 -10.61 13.05 7.85
C LYS A 120 -11.86 13.87 7.49
N HIS A 121 -11.72 14.88 6.68
CA HIS A 121 -12.84 15.76 6.26
C HIS A 121 -13.46 15.38 4.91
N TYR A 122 -12.89 14.37 4.23
CA TYR A 122 -13.32 13.94 2.92
C TYR A 122 -14.17 12.68 2.99
N LYS A 123 -15.06 12.53 2.01
CA LYS A 123 -16.02 11.43 1.94
C LYS A 123 -15.47 10.26 1.12
N ILE A 124 -14.89 10.55 -0.05
CA ILE A 124 -14.34 9.57 -0.98
C ILE A 124 -12.82 9.76 -0.98
N VAL A 125 -12.10 8.82 -0.38
CA VAL A 125 -10.65 8.85 -0.21
C VAL A 125 -10.02 7.70 -0.95
N PHE A 126 -9.09 8.01 -1.86
CA PHE A 126 -8.28 6.99 -2.52
C PHE A 126 -6.85 7.06 -2.01
N GLY A 127 -6.41 5.99 -1.35
CA GLY A 127 -5.04 5.84 -0.86
C GLY A 127 -4.14 5.27 -1.95
N ILE A 128 -2.96 5.85 -2.10
CA ILE A 128 -1.91 5.43 -3.02
C ILE A 128 -0.69 5.06 -2.19
N ILE A 129 -0.27 3.82 -2.24
CA ILE A 129 0.99 3.35 -1.64
C ILE A 129 2.02 3.23 -2.75
N LEU A 130 3.09 4.02 -2.64
CA LEU A 130 4.25 3.97 -3.53
C LEU A 130 5.48 3.52 -2.75
N GLY A 131 5.93 2.32 -3.05
CA GLY A 131 7.09 1.70 -2.42
C GLY A 131 7.89 0.86 -3.41
N SER A 132 8.33 -0.32 -3.01
CA SER A 132 8.90 -1.31 -3.93
C SER A 132 7.90 -1.73 -5.00
N GLY A 133 6.63 -1.80 -4.66
CA GLY A 133 5.49 -1.98 -5.55
C GLY A 133 4.52 -0.79 -5.46
N VAL A 134 3.29 -0.99 -5.98
CA VAL A 134 2.19 -0.02 -5.97
C VAL A 134 0.94 -0.67 -5.39
N GLY A 135 0.47 -0.13 -4.28
CA GLY A 135 -0.80 -0.52 -3.66
C GLY A 135 -1.81 0.62 -3.67
N GLY A 136 -3.02 0.33 -3.28
CA GLY A 136 -4.06 1.33 -3.08
C GLY A 136 -5.20 0.82 -2.22
N GLY A 137 -5.98 1.76 -1.71
CA GLY A 137 -7.19 1.50 -0.94
C GLY A 137 -8.27 2.51 -1.25
N LEU A 138 -9.51 2.11 -1.10
CA LEU A 138 -10.67 2.98 -1.28
C LEU A 138 -11.51 3.03 -0.01
N VAL A 139 -11.74 4.23 0.48
CA VAL A 139 -12.62 4.49 1.63
C VAL A 139 -13.72 5.46 1.21
N ILE A 140 -14.97 5.08 1.45
CA ILE A 140 -16.15 5.91 1.23
C ILE A 140 -16.94 6.00 2.54
N ASP A 141 -17.30 7.22 2.95
CA ASP A 141 -18.03 7.44 4.20
C ASP A 141 -17.38 6.75 5.42
N LYS A 142 -16.04 6.84 5.53
CA LYS A 142 -15.23 6.22 6.60
C LYS A 142 -15.29 4.67 6.63
N LYS A 143 -15.63 4.04 5.53
CA LYS A 143 -15.68 2.59 5.40
C LYS A 143 -14.80 2.13 4.24
N ILE A 144 -14.02 1.10 4.47
CA ILE A 144 -13.24 0.44 3.41
C ILE A 144 -14.20 -0.17 2.40
N VAL A 145 -13.91 0.05 1.13
CA VAL A 145 -14.59 -0.63 0.01
C VAL A 145 -13.71 -1.77 -0.46
N THR A 146 -14.07 -3.00 -0.12
CA THR A 146 -13.29 -4.20 -0.50
C THR A 146 -13.71 -4.78 -1.85
N GLY A 147 -14.96 -4.51 -2.28
CA GLY A 147 -15.54 -5.12 -3.49
C GLY A 147 -15.88 -6.60 -3.31
N SER A 148 -16.44 -7.22 -4.33
CA SER A 148 -16.93 -8.61 -4.26
C SER A 148 -15.82 -9.66 -4.18
N HIS A 149 -14.61 -9.32 -4.60
CA HIS A 149 -13.45 -10.22 -4.62
C HIS A 149 -12.32 -9.80 -3.67
N GLY A 150 -12.48 -8.71 -2.93
CA GLY A 150 -11.44 -8.16 -2.05
C GLY A 150 -10.30 -7.47 -2.80
N ILE A 151 -10.50 -7.02 -4.04
CA ILE A 151 -9.46 -6.46 -4.91
C ILE A 151 -9.66 -4.97 -5.22
N THR A 152 -10.58 -4.30 -4.54
CA THR A 152 -10.73 -2.84 -4.71
C THR A 152 -9.44 -2.15 -4.26
N GLY A 153 -8.94 -1.24 -5.08
CA GLY A 153 -7.66 -0.58 -4.80
C GLY A 153 -6.43 -1.25 -5.43
N GLU A 154 -6.56 -2.42 -6.03
CA GLU A 154 -5.47 -3.12 -6.76
C GLU A 154 -5.15 -2.46 -8.11
N TRP A 155 -5.14 -1.15 -8.15
CA TRP A 155 -4.99 -0.31 -9.34
C TRP A 155 -3.61 -0.43 -10.00
N GLY A 156 -2.59 -0.83 -9.24
CA GLY A 156 -1.23 -1.10 -9.73
C GLY A 156 -1.19 -2.16 -10.82
N HIS A 157 -2.17 -3.08 -10.84
CA HIS A 157 -2.33 -4.14 -11.84
C HIS A 157 -3.08 -3.71 -13.10
N ASN A 158 -3.64 -2.50 -13.14
CA ASN A 158 -4.25 -1.96 -14.36
C ASN A 158 -3.17 -1.59 -15.38
N GLN A 159 -3.53 -1.66 -16.67
CA GLN A 159 -2.64 -1.20 -17.73
C GLN A 159 -2.55 0.32 -17.72
N LEU A 160 -1.34 0.85 -17.83
CA LEU A 160 -1.13 2.28 -18.01
C LEU A 160 -1.61 2.70 -19.42
N PRO A 161 -2.43 3.75 -19.57
CA PRO A 161 -2.83 4.24 -20.87
C PRO A 161 -1.60 4.66 -21.71
N LEU A 162 -1.43 4.02 -22.87
CA LEU A 162 -0.32 4.35 -23.78
C LEU A 162 -0.77 5.48 -24.71
N VAL A 163 -0.35 6.70 -24.45
CA VAL A 163 -0.62 7.85 -25.32
C VAL A 163 0.45 7.90 -26.40
N GLY A 164 0.04 7.72 -27.67
CA GLY A 164 0.92 7.95 -28.83
C GLY A 164 2.03 6.91 -29.08
N LYS A 165 2.04 5.80 -28.36
CA LYS A 165 2.98 4.69 -28.60
C LYS A 165 2.20 3.51 -29.18
N GLU A 166 2.70 2.90 -30.26
CA GLU A 166 2.20 1.61 -30.69
C GLU A 166 2.31 0.62 -29.52
N SER A 167 1.22 -0.07 -29.23
CA SER A 167 1.21 -1.12 -28.21
C SER A 167 2.14 -2.25 -28.65
N THR A 168 3.39 -2.19 -28.18
CA THR A 168 4.36 -3.29 -28.32
C THR A 168 4.16 -4.35 -27.26
N VAL A 169 2.98 -4.42 -26.63
CA VAL A 169 2.66 -5.46 -25.65
C VAL A 169 2.77 -6.81 -26.34
N LYS A 170 3.97 -7.38 -26.28
CA LYS A 170 4.17 -8.78 -26.64
C LYS A 170 3.30 -9.58 -25.70
N LYS A 171 2.36 -10.35 -26.25
CA LYS A 171 1.38 -11.21 -25.54
C LYS A 171 2.00 -12.22 -24.53
N THR A 172 3.31 -12.19 -24.30
CA THR A 172 4.04 -13.17 -23.48
C THR A 172 4.24 -12.76 -22.02
N ASN A 173 3.96 -11.49 -21.67
CA ASN A 173 4.14 -11.02 -20.29
C ASN A 173 3.03 -10.03 -19.95
N LEU A 174 1.94 -10.53 -19.36
CA LEU A 174 0.76 -9.72 -19.00
C LEU A 174 1.06 -8.59 -18.01
N ARG A 175 2.22 -8.63 -17.35
CA ARG A 175 2.66 -7.61 -16.40
C ARG A 175 3.52 -6.49 -17.01
N GLU A 176 3.94 -6.60 -18.26
CA GLU A 176 4.58 -5.50 -18.96
C GLU A 176 3.52 -4.48 -19.37
N GLY A 177 3.61 -3.26 -18.84
CA GLY A 177 2.64 -2.17 -19.07
C GLY A 177 1.67 -1.93 -17.92
N GLU A 178 1.68 -2.72 -16.85
CA GLU A 178 0.95 -2.42 -15.62
C GLU A 178 1.45 -1.11 -14.99
N ILE A 179 0.56 -0.43 -14.30
CA ILE A 179 0.88 0.81 -13.57
C ILE A 179 2.08 0.58 -12.63
N GLU A 180 2.09 -0.52 -11.87
CA GLU A 180 3.20 -0.86 -10.98
C GLU A 180 4.54 -0.93 -11.70
N SER A 181 4.58 -1.52 -12.90
CA SER A 181 5.81 -1.62 -13.70
C SER A 181 6.34 -0.27 -14.21
N SER A 182 5.55 0.79 -14.05
CA SER A 182 5.85 2.13 -14.55
C SER A 182 6.13 3.15 -13.45
N ILE A 183 5.53 2.98 -12.25
CA ILE A 183 5.60 3.98 -11.18
C ILE A 183 6.05 3.42 -9.82
N SER A 184 6.46 2.17 -9.72
CA SER A 184 7.04 1.65 -8.48
C SER A 184 8.51 2.04 -8.32
N GLY A 185 9.01 2.04 -7.08
CA GLY A 185 10.41 2.30 -6.80
C GLY A 185 11.35 1.29 -7.46
N LEU A 186 10.95 0.01 -7.53
CA LEU A 186 11.72 -1.01 -8.24
C LEU A 186 11.73 -0.80 -9.76
N SER A 187 10.62 -0.34 -10.34
CA SER A 187 10.56 -0.05 -11.78
C SER A 187 11.46 1.13 -12.13
N LEU A 188 11.45 2.19 -11.31
CA LEU A 188 12.31 3.36 -11.45
C LEU A 188 13.80 2.95 -11.45
N GLN A 189 14.24 2.15 -10.47
CA GLN A 189 15.60 1.64 -10.37
C GLN A 189 16.01 0.81 -11.59
N LYS A 190 15.15 -0.16 -11.96
CA LYS A 190 15.41 -1.04 -13.12
C LYS A 190 15.54 -0.23 -14.41
N LYS A 191 14.68 0.76 -14.60
CA LYS A 191 14.69 1.61 -15.78
C LYS A 191 15.95 2.46 -15.83
N PHE A 192 16.31 3.14 -14.73
CA PHE A 192 17.53 3.92 -14.64
C PHE A 192 18.77 3.09 -14.96
N LYS A 193 18.87 1.90 -14.31
CA LYS A 193 19.98 0.96 -14.58
C LYS A 193 20.03 0.49 -16.02
N LYS A 194 18.88 0.17 -16.63
CA LYS A 194 18.79 -0.27 -18.03
C LYS A 194 19.24 0.80 -19.00
N GLU A 195 18.82 2.04 -18.79
CA GLU A 195 19.04 3.15 -19.73
C GLU A 195 20.44 3.75 -19.58
N PHE A 196 20.88 4.01 -18.34
CA PHE A 196 22.13 4.71 -18.09
C PHE A 196 23.28 3.84 -17.59
N LYS A 197 23.03 2.53 -17.38
CA LYS A 197 24.04 1.56 -16.85
C LYS A 197 24.58 1.93 -15.46
N LYS A 198 23.83 2.72 -14.72
CA LYS A 198 24.13 3.15 -13.35
C LYS A 198 23.13 2.48 -12.39
N ASP A 199 23.60 2.01 -11.23
CA ASP A 199 22.79 1.26 -10.25
C ASP A 199 22.55 2.13 -9.02
N TYR A 200 21.41 2.81 -9.00
CA TYR A 200 20.96 3.67 -7.90
C TYR A 200 19.66 3.16 -7.31
N LYS A 201 19.47 3.40 -6.00
CA LYS A 201 18.17 3.21 -5.35
C LYS A 201 17.22 4.35 -5.73
N ALA A 202 15.91 4.13 -5.55
CA ALA A 202 14.92 5.14 -5.95
C ALA A 202 15.16 6.50 -5.27
N HIS A 203 15.44 6.54 -3.96
CA HIS A 203 15.73 7.80 -3.25
C HIS A 203 16.99 8.50 -3.80
N GLU A 204 18.04 7.75 -4.15
CA GLU A 204 19.26 8.31 -4.76
C GLU A 204 18.98 8.94 -6.13
N ILE A 205 18.07 8.35 -6.92
CA ILE A 205 17.63 8.92 -8.21
C ILE A 205 16.91 10.26 -7.97
N PHE A 206 16.04 10.36 -6.96
CA PHE A 206 15.39 11.61 -6.59
C PHE A 206 16.37 12.64 -6.03
N GLU A 207 17.40 12.22 -5.30
CA GLU A 207 18.49 13.13 -4.88
C GLU A 207 19.25 13.69 -6.07
N LEU A 208 19.55 12.87 -7.09
CA LEU A 208 20.18 13.31 -8.34
C LEU A 208 19.27 14.27 -9.10
N TYR A 209 17.96 13.96 -9.16
CA TYR A 209 16.97 14.85 -9.76
C TYR A 209 16.97 16.25 -9.12
N ARG A 210 16.98 16.33 -7.77
CA ARG A 210 17.05 17.62 -7.05
C ARG A 210 18.38 18.38 -7.30
N LYS A 211 19.40 17.68 -7.78
CA LYS A 211 20.71 18.27 -8.19
C LYS A 211 20.79 18.57 -9.69
N HIS A 212 19.66 18.49 -10.39
CA HIS A 212 19.59 18.70 -11.85
C HIS A 212 20.47 17.77 -12.69
N ASP A 213 20.64 16.51 -12.27
CA ASP A 213 21.26 15.49 -13.11
C ASP A 213 20.31 15.15 -14.26
N LEU A 214 20.79 15.29 -15.49
CA LEU A 214 19.98 15.14 -16.71
C LEU A 214 19.40 13.72 -16.90
N ASP A 215 20.14 12.70 -16.48
CA ASP A 215 19.67 11.31 -16.54
C ASP A 215 18.51 11.09 -15.55
N ALA A 216 18.64 11.67 -14.36
CA ALA A 216 17.61 11.60 -13.33
C ALA A 216 16.37 12.43 -13.69
N GLU A 217 16.55 13.63 -14.24
CA GLU A 217 15.43 14.47 -14.71
C GLU A 217 14.58 13.71 -15.74
N LYS A 218 15.20 13.08 -16.73
CA LYS A 218 14.50 12.32 -17.75
C LYS A 218 13.63 11.20 -17.15
N ILE A 219 14.15 10.44 -16.19
CA ILE A 219 13.45 9.33 -15.59
C ILE A 219 12.33 9.80 -14.64
N VAL A 220 12.60 10.84 -13.86
CA VAL A 220 11.61 11.40 -12.92
C VAL A 220 10.48 12.10 -13.68
N ASP A 221 10.75 12.79 -14.77
CA ASP A 221 9.71 13.41 -15.60
C ASP A 221 8.79 12.34 -16.24
N GLU A 222 9.36 11.24 -16.71
CA GLU A 222 8.55 10.13 -17.19
C GLU A 222 7.74 9.47 -16.06
N PHE A 223 8.32 9.33 -14.87
CA PHE A 223 7.60 8.86 -13.69
C PHE A 223 6.40 9.78 -13.38
N LYS A 224 6.58 11.10 -13.41
CA LYS A 224 5.49 12.08 -13.20
C LYS A 224 4.38 11.92 -14.23
N ASP A 225 4.73 11.76 -15.50
CA ASP A 225 3.75 11.58 -16.57
C ASP A 225 2.95 10.29 -16.38
N ASN A 226 3.64 9.19 -16.09
CA ASN A 226 3.02 7.89 -15.84
C ASN A 226 2.13 7.91 -14.60
N LEU A 227 2.58 8.52 -13.50
CA LEU A 227 1.78 8.67 -12.27
C LEU A 227 0.53 9.52 -12.54
N SER A 228 0.67 10.60 -13.30
CA SER A 228 -0.47 11.46 -13.64
C SER A 228 -1.51 10.76 -14.50
N MET A 229 -1.09 9.96 -15.49
CA MET A 229 -1.98 9.13 -16.29
C MET A 229 -2.67 8.07 -15.44
N ALA A 230 -1.93 7.41 -14.55
CA ALA A 230 -2.48 6.41 -13.65
C ALA A 230 -3.54 7.00 -12.71
N ILE A 231 -3.27 8.15 -12.10
CA ILE A 231 -4.23 8.87 -11.24
C ILE A 231 -5.49 9.26 -12.05
N ALA A 232 -5.31 9.76 -13.27
CA ALA A 232 -6.44 10.15 -14.11
C ALA A 232 -7.40 8.98 -14.42
N THR A 233 -6.91 7.73 -14.50
CA THR A 233 -7.80 6.57 -14.64
C THR A 233 -8.71 6.38 -13.45
N VAL A 234 -8.20 6.64 -12.25
CA VAL A 234 -8.98 6.57 -11.00
C VAL A 234 -9.97 7.74 -10.94
N VAL A 235 -9.53 8.96 -11.28
CA VAL A 235 -10.42 10.14 -11.32
C VAL A 235 -11.61 9.90 -12.24
N ASN A 236 -11.37 9.45 -13.47
CA ASN A 236 -12.42 9.24 -14.47
C ASN A 236 -13.42 8.12 -14.10
N ILE A 237 -13.15 7.29 -13.09
CA ILE A 237 -14.02 6.20 -12.64
C ILE A 237 -14.70 6.52 -11.31
N LEU A 238 -13.95 7.11 -10.36
CA LEU A 238 -14.39 7.24 -8.97
C LEU A 238 -14.66 8.69 -8.56
N ASP A 239 -14.05 9.67 -9.25
CA ASP A 239 -14.09 11.08 -8.88
C ASP A 239 -13.88 11.29 -7.36
N PRO A 240 -12.74 10.86 -6.79
CA PRO A 240 -12.52 10.94 -5.35
C PRO A 240 -12.31 12.38 -4.91
N ASP A 241 -12.73 12.71 -3.68
CA ASP A 241 -12.51 14.03 -3.08
C ASP A 241 -11.02 14.31 -2.86
N VAL A 242 -10.23 13.26 -2.55
CA VAL A 242 -8.81 13.38 -2.25
C VAL A 242 -8.04 12.10 -2.55
N PHE A 243 -6.80 12.28 -3.00
CA PHE A 243 -5.77 11.25 -3.01
C PHE A 243 -4.82 11.46 -1.84
N ILE A 244 -4.49 10.40 -1.14
CA ILE A 244 -3.45 10.39 -0.11
C ILE A 244 -2.31 9.48 -0.54
N PHE A 245 -1.08 9.89 -0.23
CA PHE A 245 0.11 9.16 -0.63
C PHE A 245 0.83 8.60 0.59
N GLY A 246 1.18 7.33 0.51
CA GLY A 246 1.98 6.62 1.50
C GLY A 246 3.07 5.75 0.85
N GLY A 247 3.81 5.02 1.69
CA GLY A 247 4.95 4.23 1.25
C GLY A 247 6.23 5.04 1.13
N GLY A 248 7.38 4.34 1.07
CA GLY A 248 8.69 4.99 1.14
C GLY A 248 8.98 5.96 0.00
N LEU A 249 8.43 5.72 -1.19
CA LEU A 249 8.63 6.59 -2.34
C LEU A 249 7.82 7.89 -2.24
N SER A 250 6.73 7.92 -1.47
CA SER A 250 5.95 9.15 -1.28
C SER A 250 6.73 10.27 -0.58
N ASN A 251 7.75 9.93 0.22
CA ASN A 251 8.64 10.89 0.87
C ASN A 251 9.53 11.65 -0.11
N GLU A 252 9.70 11.12 -1.33
CA GLU A 252 10.50 11.73 -2.38
C GLU A 252 9.69 12.67 -3.28
N ILE A 253 8.35 12.62 -3.16
CA ILE A 253 7.44 13.40 -4.01
C ILE A 253 7.19 14.77 -3.39
N ASP A 254 7.79 15.81 -3.96
CA ASP A 254 7.61 17.20 -3.59
C ASP A 254 6.90 18.03 -4.68
N PHE A 255 6.51 17.38 -5.78
CA PHE A 255 5.93 17.99 -6.98
C PHE A 255 4.42 17.72 -7.16
N PHE A 256 3.65 17.67 -6.07
CA PHE A 256 2.21 17.40 -6.12
C PHE A 256 1.40 18.36 -6.99
N SER A 257 1.76 19.67 -7.00
CA SER A 257 1.11 20.66 -7.85
C SER A 257 1.33 20.40 -9.35
N GLU A 258 2.51 19.91 -9.72
CA GLU A 258 2.81 19.50 -11.08
C GLU A 258 1.99 18.26 -11.49
N ILE A 259 1.92 17.24 -10.62
CA ILE A 259 1.07 16.07 -10.84
C ILE A 259 -0.39 16.49 -11.04
N GLN A 260 -0.93 17.34 -10.17
CA GLN A 260 -2.30 17.85 -10.31
C GLN A 260 -2.53 18.55 -11.64
N SER A 261 -1.59 19.39 -12.09
CA SER A 261 -1.66 20.07 -13.39
C SER A 261 -1.62 19.08 -14.55
N LYS A 262 -0.80 18.03 -14.46
CA LYS A 262 -0.70 17.00 -15.50
C LYS A 262 -1.95 16.11 -15.55
N VAL A 263 -2.51 15.72 -14.39
CA VAL A 263 -3.75 14.93 -14.29
C VAL A 263 -4.89 15.61 -15.04
N ARG A 264 -5.06 16.93 -14.89
CA ARG A 264 -6.11 17.69 -15.58
C ARG A 264 -6.11 17.55 -17.10
N LYS A 265 -5.00 17.16 -17.70
CA LYS A 265 -4.89 16.93 -19.17
C LYS A 265 -5.52 15.61 -19.61
N PHE A 266 -5.79 14.70 -18.68
CA PHE A 266 -6.25 13.33 -18.94
C PHE A 266 -7.64 13.04 -18.37
N VAL A 267 -8.22 13.97 -17.62
CA VAL A 267 -9.56 13.80 -17.02
C VAL A 267 -10.63 14.46 -17.87
N ALA A 268 -11.85 13.92 -17.77
CA ALA A 268 -13.02 14.44 -18.46
C ALA A 268 -13.59 15.62 -17.66
N GLY A 269 -13.14 16.86 -17.94
CA GLY A 269 -13.68 18.04 -17.24
C GLY A 269 -12.74 19.23 -17.27
#